data_4e9ba192a9b8e25bf0b2305507e95cfe
#
_entry.id   4e9ba192a9b8e25bf0b2305507e95cfe
#
_cell.length_a   1.000
_cell.length_b   1.000
_cell.length_c   1.000
_cell.angle_alpha   90.00
_cell.angle_beta   90.00
_cell.angle_gamma   90.00
#
_symmetry.space_group_name_H-M   'P 1'
#
loop_
_entity.id
_entity.type
_entity.pdbx_description
1 polymer ?
#
loop_
_entity_poly.entity_id
_entity_poly.type
_entity_poly.pdbx_seq_one_letter_code
_entity_poly.pdbx_strand_id
1 'polypeptide(L)'
;MAISNSNTPVSINFHFDPLCPLAWRTALWVREAREVRPVDVTWRFFSLEVVNRKQGVEPDYTNGLGWAALRTLALARRQGSNEAVEKLYLALGNAQHGRGESIKDAEGVRNALRRAELDPGLVDTALADETTIEDVLRDHQEAVRRYMAFGVPTIAIEGSNVGFYGPIIHTVPRGEEAGEMWDFTLWALQQPNLFELKRDRKQVTWGPVAE
;
A
#
# COMPACT_ATOMS: atom_id res chain seq x y z
N MET A 1 -18.82 -3.48 -25.11
CA MET A 1 -19.69 -2.87 -24.07
C MET A 1 -19.08 -1.54 -23.74
N ALA A 2 -19.85 -0.45 -23.87
CA ALA A 2 -19.35 0.88 -23.57
C ALA A 2 -19.03 0.97 -22.06
N ILE A 3 -17.78 1.29 -21.72
CA ILE A 3 -17.41 1.69 -20.37
C ILE A 3 -18.23 2.93 -20.09
N SER A 4 -19.15 2.86 -19.13
CA SER A 4 -19.94 3.99 -18.69
C SER A 4 -18.96 5.08 -18.24
N ASN A 5 -18.89 6.17 -19.00
CA ASN A 5 -18.21 7.41 -18.59
C ASN A 5 -19.01 8.06 -17.44
N SER A 6 -19.15 7.37 -16.31
CA SER A 6 -19.64 8.01 -15.10
C SER A 6 -18.50 8.84 -14.55
N ASN A 7 -18.67 10.14 -14.50
CA ASN A 7 -17.74 11.10 -13.90
C ASN A 7 -17.68 10.96 -12.37
N THR A 8 -18.30 9.91 -11.82
CA THR A 8 -18.33 9.62 -10.39
C THR A 8 -17.08 8.83 -10.01
N PRO A 9 -16.27 9.31 -9.05
CA PRO A 9 -15.09 8.60 -8.60
C PRO A 9 -15.39 7.19 -8.11
N VAL A 10 -14.52 6.26 -8.44
CA VAL A 10 -14.53 4.91 -7.88
C VAL A 10 -13.64 4.90 -6.65
N SER A 11 -14.25 4.68 -5.48
CA SER A 11 -13.51 4.58 -4.21
C SER A 11 -12.96 3.17 -4.04
N ILE A 12 -11.66 3.09 -3.73
CA ILE A 12 -10.97 1.82 -3.48
C ILE A 12 -10.25 1.82 -2.14
N ASN A 13 -10.12 0.63 -1.56
CA ASN A 13 -9.18 0.31 -0.50
C ASN A 13 -7.90 -0.26 -1.12
N PHE A 14 -6.77 0.39 -0.89
CA PHE A 14 -5.45 -0.06 -1.32
C PHE A 14 -4.65 -0.54 -0.11
N HIS A 15 -4.50 -1.86 0.02
CA HIS A 15 -3.73 -2.45 1.11
C HIS A 15 -2.25 -2.51 0.75
N PHE A 16 -1.40 -2.04 1.67
CA PHE A 16 0.05 -1.97 1.46
C PHE A 16 0.85 -2.23 2.72
N ASP A 17 2.09 -2.67 2.53
CA ASP A 17 3.16 -2.63 3.52
C ASP A 17 4.27 -1.74 2.95
N PRO A 18 4.79 -0.74 3.68
CA PRO A 18 5.81 0.17 3.16
C PRO A 18 7.13 -0.51 2.78
N LEU A 19 7.38 -1.73 3.27
CA LEU A 19 8.53 -2.54 2.87
C LEU A 19 8.31 -3.36 1.59
N CYS A 20 7.08 -3.42 1.07
CA CYS A 20 6.77 -4.22 -0.11
C CYS A 20 7.13 -3.48 -1.41
N PRO A 21 8.14 -3.92 -2.18
CA PRO A 21 8.50 -3.27 -3.44
C PRO A 21 7.43 -3.40 -4.53
N LEU A 22 6.60 -4.44 -4.45
CA LEU A 22 5.52 -4.66 -5.40
C LEU A 22 4.36 -3.70 -5.12
N ALA A 23 3.97 -3.56 -3.83
CA ALA A 23 2.95 -2.60 -3.42
C ALA A 23 3.38 -1.16 -3.73
N TRP A 24 4.66 -0.83 -3.56
CA TRP A 24 5.19 0.48 -3.89
C TRP A 24 4.97 0.85 -5.37
N ARG A 25 5.39 -0.03 -6.31
CA ARG A 25 5.20 0.21 -7.75
C ARG A 25 3.74 0.36 -8.14
N THR A 26 2.89 -0.46 -7.57
CA THR A 26 1.45 -0.40 -7.80
C THR A 26 0.83 0.86 -7.19
N ALA A 27 1.32 1.32 -6.04
CA ALA A 27 0.90 2.60 -5.46
C ALA A 27 1.28 3.79 -6.35
N LEU A 28 2.48 3.80 -6.92
CA LEU A 28 2.88 4.83 -7.89
C LEU A 28 1.98 4.83 -9.12
N TRP A 29 1.67 3.64 -9.66
CA TRP A 29 0.74 3.54 -10.78
C TRP A 29 -0.67 4.05 -10.44
N VAL A 30 -1.21 3.70 -9.28
CA VAL A 30 -2.55 4.18 -8.87
C VAL A 30 -2.57 5.70 -8.78
N ARG A 31 -1.48 6.33 -8.35
CA ARG A 31 -1.36 7.80 -8.33
C ARG A 31 -1.39 8.39 -9.73
N GLU A 32 -0.64 7.81 -10.67
CA GLU A 32 -0.69 8.22 -12.08
C GLU A 32 -2.09 8.03 -12.70
N ALA A 33 -2.76 6.93 -12.37
CA ALA A 33 -4.11 6.67 -12.84
C ALA A 33 -5.13 7.73 -12.35
N ARG A 34 -4.98 8.22 -11.10
CA ARG A 34 -5.83 9.27 -10.53
C ARG A 34 -5.77 10.60 -11.29
N GLU A 35 -4.68 10.89 -11.98
CA GLU A 35 -4.53 12.11 -12.79
C GLU A 35 -5.40 12.07 -14.05
N VAL A 36 -5.82 10.89 -14.52
CA VAL A 36 -6.54 10.69 -15.78
C VAL A 36 -7.84 9.91 -15.64
N ARG A 37 -8.14 9.37 -14.46
CA ARG A 37 -9.38 8.66 -14.12
C ARG A 37 -9.91 9.09 -12.76
N PRO A 38 -11.24 9.15 -12.58
CA PRO A 38 -11.85 9.48 -11.31
C PRO A 38 -11.72 8.30 -10.32
N VAL A 39 -10.64 8.29 -9.54
CA VAL A 39 -10.33 7.25 -8.55
C VAL A 39 -10.04 7.89 -7.20
N ASP A 40 -10.76 7.46 -6.18
CA ASP A 40 -10.49 7.80 -4.79
C ASP A 40 -9.81 6.62 -4.08
N VAL A 41 -8.70 6.88 -3.41
CA VAL A 41 -7.90 5.84 -2.76
C VAL A 41 -7.95 6.02 -1.25
N THR A 42 -8.35 4.98 -0.53
CA THR A 42 -8.14 4.84 0.90
C THR A 42 -6.97 3.91 1.16
N TRP A 43 -5.91 4.45 1.73
CA TRP A 43 -4.70 3.70 2.08
C TRP A 43 -4.93 2.85 3.32
N ARG A 44 -4.78 1.53 3.20
CA ARG A 44 -5.01 0.53 4.25
C ARG A 44 -3.73 -0.22 4.60
N PHE A 45 -3.52 -0.44 5.87
CA PHE A 45 -2.32 -1.10 6.35
C PHE A 45 -2.41 -2.62 6.20
N PHE A 46 -1.27 -3.22 5.86
CA PHE A 46 -1.08 -4.66 5.84
C PHE A 46 0.33 -4.97 6.33
N SER A 47 0.51 -5.95 7.20
CA SER A 47 1.84 -6.33 7.69
C SER A 47 2.31 -7.62 7.02
N LEU A 48 3.41 -7.53 6.28
CA LEU A 48 4.07 -8.69 5.70
C LEU A 48 4.74 -9.56 6.78
N GLU A 49 5.14 -8.98 7.92
CA GLU A 49 5.63 -9.76 9.04
C GLU A 49 4.54 -10.67 9.59
N VAL A 50 3.33 -10.14 9.80
CA VAL A 50 2.20 -10.92 10.31
C VAL A 50 1.83 -12.06 9.38
N VAL A 51 1.74 -11.82 8.07
CA VAL A 51 1.29 -12.85 7.12
C VAL A 51 2.37 -13.90 6.84
N ASN A 52 3.65 -13.54 6.90
CA ASN A 52 4.76 -14.44 6.60
C ASN A 52 5.36 -15.12 7.84
N ARG A 53 4.86 -14.82 9.04
CA ARG A 53 5.37 -15.41 10.27
C ARG A 53 5.14 -16.93 10.32
N LYS A 54 6.03 -17.62 11.00
CA LYS A 54 5.83 -19.04 11.28
C LYS A 54 4.67 -19.23 12.27
N GLN A 55 3.93 -20.31 12.11
CA GLN A 55 2.85 -20.65 13.03
C GLN A 55 3.36 -20.74 14.46
N GLY A 56 2.66 -20.13 15.40
CA GLY A 56 3.03 -20.12 16.83
C GLY A 56 4.10 -19.09 17.23
N VAL A 57 4.56 -18.26 16.30
CA VAL A 57 5.46 -17.13 16.60
C VAL A 57 4.64 -15.85 16.64
N GLU A 58 4.65 -15.15 17.76
CA GLU A 58 4.02 -13.82 17.85
C GLU A 58 4.88 -12.76 17.16
N PRO A 59 4.27 -11.76 16.48
CA PRO A 59 5.00 -10.64 15.90
C PRO A 59 5.65 -9.77 16.99
N ASP A 60 6.83 -9.25 16.71
CA ASP A 60 7.43 -8.18 17.53
C ASP A 60 6.88 -6.82 17.04
N TYR A 61 5.83 -6.36 17.67
CA TYR A 61 5.16 -5.10 17.31
C TYR A 61 5.98 -3.84 17.60
N THR A 62 7.14 -3.97 18.22
CA THR A 62 8.03 -2.86 18.58
C THR A 62 9.23 -2.80 17.66
N ASN A 63 9.99 -3.91 17.54
CA ASN A 63 11.23 -3.97 16.78
C ASN A 63 11.11 -4.83 15.52
N GLY A 64 9.96 -5.46 15.31
CA GLY A 64 9.71 -6.31 14.16
C GLY A 64 9.73 -5.54 12.85
N LEU A 65 9.91 -6.28 11.79
CA LEU A 65 10.17 -5.75 10.47
C LEU A 65 8.99 -4.90 9.95
N GLY A 66 9.24 -3.59 9.77
CA GLY A 66 8.26 -2.65 9.22
C GLY A 66 7.29 -2.06 10.26
N TRP A 67 7.30 -2.52 11.52
CA TRP A 67 6.35 -2.01 12.51
C TRP A 67 6.54 -0.54 12.84
N ALA A 68 7.78 -0.04 12.93
CA ALA A 68 8.02 1.39 13.14
C ALA A 68 7.36 2.24 12.04
N ALA A 69 7.48 1.82 10.77
CA ALA A 69 6.86 2.52 9.64
C ALA A 69 5.32 2.42 9.68
N LEU A 70 4.76 1.22 9.89
CA LEU A 70 3.31 1.00 9.93
C LEU A 70 2.64 1.75 11.09
N ARG A 71 3.25 1.74 12.28
CA ARG A 71 2.72 2.46 13.45
C ARG A 71 2.79 3.98 13.26
N THR A 72 3.87 4.48 12.65
CA THR A 72 3.98 5.91 12.32
C THR A 72 2.90 6.33 11.31
N LEU A 73 2.63 5.50 10.29
CA LEU A 73 1.54 5.71 9.34
C LEU A 73 0.17 5.69 10.02
N ALA A 74 -0.05 4.79 10.98
CA ALA A 74 -1.29 4.72 11.75
C ALA A 74 -1.52 5.99 12.58
N LEU A 75 -0.48 6.50 13.25
CA LEU A 75 -0.54 7.77 13.97
C LEU A 75 -0.81 8.95 13.02
N ALA A 76 -0.13 9.00 11.87
CA ALA A 76 -0.34 10.04 10.86
C ALA A 76 -1.81 10.05 10.35
N ARG A 77 -2.42 8.87 10.16
CA ARG A 77 -3.84 8.75 9.81
C ARG A 77 -4.76 9.39 10.84
N ARG A 78 -4.50 9.17 12.14
CA ARG A 78 -5.30 9.75 13.22
C ARG A 78 -5.19 11.27 13.30
N GLN A 79 -4.01 11.81 13.00
CA GLN A 79 -3.73 13.25 13.11
C GLN A 79 -4.12 14.05 11.88
N GLY A 80 -4.03 13.46 10.69
CA GLY A 80 -4.11 14.21 9.44
C GLY A 80 -4.81 13.48 8.29
N SER A 81 -5.63 12.47 8.55
CA SER A 81 -6.43 11.78 7.53
C SER A 81 -5.64 10.87 6.56
N ASN A 82 -6.34 10.44 5.51
CA ASN A 82 -5.80 9.63 4.42
C ASN A 82 -4.67 10.34 3.63
N GLU A 83 -4.73 11.67 3.51
CA GLU A 83 -3.71 12.48 2.83
C GLU A 83 -2.37 12.46 3.60
N ALA A 84 -2.43 12.48 4.92
CA ALA A 84 -1.23 12.36 5.75
C ALA A 84 -0.58 10.98 5.58
N VAL A 85 -1.39 9.90 5.48
CA VAL A 85 -0.88 8.55 5.16
C VAL A 85 -0.20 8.55 3.80
N GLU A 86 -0.84 9.12 2.78
CA GLU A 86 -0.29 9.19 1.43
C GLU A 86 1.05 9.90 1.39
N LYS A 87 1.14 11.09 1.99
CA LYS A 87 2.37 11.89 2.07
C LYS A 87 3.49 11.13 2.78
N LEU A 88 3.17 10.49 3.90
CA LEU A 88 4.16 9.73 4.66
C LEU A 88 4.58 8.45 3.93
N TYR A 89 3.63 7.75 3.28
CA TYR A 89 3.96 6.57 2.47
C TYR A 89 4.89 6.91 1.31
N LEU A 90 4.70 8.07 0.66
CA LEU A 90 5.63 8.55 -0.37
C LEU A 90 7.05 8.79 0.17
N ALA A 91 7.17 9.44 1.32
CA ALA A 91 8.46 9.69 1.94
C ALA A 91 9.20 8.37 2.25
N LEU A 92 8.50 7.41 2.85
CA LEU A 92 9.02 6.09 3.19
C LEU A 92 9.36 5.26 1.96
N GLY A 93 8.47 5.23 0.97
CA GLY A 93 8.66 4.48 -0.26
C GLY A 93 9.81 5.01 -1.12
N ASN A 94 9.94 6.33 -1.26
CA ASN A 94 11.08 6.95 -1.94
C ASN A 94 12.41 6.67 -1.20
N ALA A 95 12.42 6.63 0.14
CA ALA A 95 13.59 6.23 0.90
C ALA A 95 13.95 4.76 0.61
N GLN A 96 13.04 3.84 0.89
CA GLN A 96 13.27 2.40 0.82
C GLN A 96 13.50 1.90 -0.61
N HIS A 97 12.64 2.28 -1.54
CA HIS A 97 12.56 1.67 -2.88
C HIS A 97 13.17 2.54 -3.97
N GLY A 98 13.25 3.87 -3.74
CA GLY A 98 13.88 4.80 -4.67
C GLY A 98 15.37 4.91 -4.41
N ARG A 99 15.76 5.25 -3.18
CA ARG A 99 17.16 5.55 -2.82
C ARG A 99 17.90 4.38 -2.14
N GLY A 100 17.22 3.30 -1.80
CA GLY A 100 17.83 2.17 -1.08
C GLY A 100 18.14 2.46 0.39
N GLU A 101 17.53 3.49 0.97
CA GLU A 101 17.66 3.86 2.38
C GLU A 101 16.72 3.00 3.22
N SER A 102 17.27 2.23 4.18
CA SER A 102 16.45 1.31 4.97
C SER A 102 15.46 2.02 5.88
N ILE A 103 14.19 1.60 5.84
CA ILE A 103 13.14 1.99 6.80
C ILE A 103 12.70 0.81 7.68
N LYS A 104 13.55 -0.19 7.84
CA LYS A 104 13.22 -1.42 8.57
C LYS A 104 13.11 -1.22 10.08
N ASP A 105 13.72 -0.17 10.59
CA ASP A 105 13.74 0.19 12.01
C ASP A 105 13.34 1.66 12.22
N ALA A 106 13.20 2.05 13.48
CA ALA A 106 12.77 3.38 13.87
C ALA A 106 13.71 4.49 13.39
N GLU A 107 15.04 4.26 13.40
CA GLU A 107 15.99 5.28 12.95
C GLU A 107 15.92 5.51 11.44
N GLY A 108 15.78 4.44 10.67
CA GLY A 108 15.55 4.54 9.21
C GLY A 108 14.29 5.32 8.88
N VAL A 109 13.20 5.09 9.63
CA VAL A 109 11.95 5.86 9.47
C VAL A 109 12.17 7.34 9.81
N ARG A 110 12.82 7.67 10.95
CA ARG A 110 13.14 9.07 11.31
C ARG A 110 13.97 9.76 10.22
N ASN A 111 14.95 9.06 9.64
CA ASN A 111 15.79 9.61 8.57
C ASN A 111 14.99 9.89 7.30
N ALA A 112 14.06 9.01 6.93
CA ALA A 112 13.16 9.23 5.81
C ALA A 112 12.26 10.45 6.04
N LEU A 113 11.72 10.62 7.25
CA LEU A 113 10.88 11.76 7.61
C LEU A 113 11.68 13.07 7.57
N ARG A 114 12.88 13.13 8.18
CA ARG A 114 13.74 14.33 8.14
C ARG A 114 14.03 14.77 6.71
N ARG A 115 14.36 13.82 5.83
CA ARG A 115 14.66 14.10 4.43
C ARG A 115 13.46 14.64 3.66
N ALA A 116 12.26 14.22 4.04
CA ALA A 116 11.00 14.66 3.44
C ALA A 116 10.42 15.91 4.13
N GLU A 117 11.18 16.54 5.03
CA GLU A 117 10.74 17.70 5.82
C GLU A 117 9.46 17.43 6.65
N LEU A 118 9.31 16.18 7.11
CA LEU A 118 8.26 15.73 8.01
C LEU A 118 8.81 15.63 9.44
N ASP A 119 7.93 15.70 10.43
CA ASP A 119 8.33 15.61 11.85
C ASP A 119 8.84 14.19 12.18
N PRO A 120 10.15 14.01 12.49
CA PRO A 120 10.69 12.70 12.89
C PRO A 120 10.20 12.26 14.29
N GLY A 121 9.67 13.16 15.12
CA GLY A 121 9.11 12.87 16.43
C GLY A 121 7.82 12.02 16.36
N LEU A 122 7.17 11.99 15.20
CA LEU A 122 6.03 11.09 14.95
C LEU A 122 6.37 9.63 15.22
N VAL A 123 7.61 9.22 14.97
CA VAL A 123 8.06 7.82 15.18
C VAL A 123 8.00 7.47 16.67
N ASP A 124 8.60 8.31 17.52
CA ASP A 124 8.65 8.05 18.95
C ASP A 124 7.25 8.11 19.58
N THR A 125 6.44 9.07 19.14
CA THR A 125 5.03 9.18 19.57
C THR A 125 4.24 7.94 19.17
N ALA A 126 4.41 7.45 17.94
CA ALA A 126 3.72 6.26 17.44
C ALA A 126 4.15 5.01 18.21
N LEU A 127 5.44 4.87 18.50
CA LEU A 127 5.98 3.72 19.22
C LEU A 127 5.66 3.75 20.72
N ALA A 128 5.34 4.89 21.29
CA ALA A 128 4.86 5.02 22.66
C ALA A 128 3.35 4.71 22.79
N ASP A 129 2.57 4.85 21.71
CA ASP A 129 1.14 4.59 21.70
C ASP A 129 0.84 3.18 21.17
N GLU A 130 0.65 2.21 22.07
CA GLU A 130 0.37 0.82 21.71
C GLU A 130 -0.91 0.65 20.88
N THR A 131 -1.86 1.58 20.97
CA THR A 131 -3.10 1.51 20.19
C THR A 131 -2.88 1.68 18.68
N THR A 132 -1.72 2.18 18.26
CA THR A 132 -1.33 2.20 16.83
C THR A 132 -1.18 0.79 16.25
N ILE A 133 -0.84 -0.20 17.08
CA ILE A 133 -0.78 -1.62 16.69
C ILE A 133 -2.19 -2.10 16.30
N GLU A 134 -3.20 -1.75 17.09
CA GLU A 134 -4.58 -2.14 16.83
C GLU A 134 -5.11 -1.57 15.50
N ASP A 135 -4.72 -0.34 15.15
CA ASP A 135 -5.10 0.26 13.88
C ASP A 135 -4.51 -0.51 12.69
N VAL A 136 -3.23 -0.88 12.78
CA VAL A 136 -2.58 -1.69 11.74
C VAL A 136 -3.22 -3.06 11.62
N LEU A 137 -3.42 -3.74 12.76
CA LEU A 137 -4.01 -5.08 12.79
C LEU A 137 -5.46 -5.09 12.33
N ARG A 138 -6.23 -4.04 12.58
CA ARG A 138 -7.62 -3.91 12.12
C ARG A 138 -7.69 -3.93 10.59
N ASP A 139 -6.91 -3.09 9.92
CA ASP A 139 -6.85 -3.04 8.46
C ASP A 139 -6.32 -4.36 7.88
N HIS A 140 -5.25 -4.92 8.48
CA HIS A 140 -4.69 -6.20 8.07
C HIS A 140 -5.70 -7.33 8.17
N GLN A 141 -6.37 -7.46 9.32
CA GLN A 141 -7.36 -8.50 9.54
C GLN A 141 -8.62 -8.33 8.67
N GLU A 142 -9.02 -7.08 8.38
CA GLU A 142 -10.09 -6.82 7.42
C GLU A 142 -9.72 -7.34 6.04
N ALA A 143 -8.52 -7.06 5.55
CA ALA A 143 -8.04 -7.56 4.27
C ALA A 143 -8.03 -9.09 4.21
N VAL A 144 -7.50 -9.75 5.24
CA VAL A 144 -7.44 -11.21 5.30
C VAL A 144 -8.83 -11.84 5.36
N ARG A 145 -9.74 -11.30 6.21
CA ARG A 145 -11.09 -11.89 6.37
C ARG A 145 -12.00 -11.60 5.21
N ARG A 146 -11.95 -10.37 4.65
CA ARG A 146 -12.93 -9.93 3.66
C ARG A 146 -12.50 -10.27 2.24
N TYR A 147 -11.21 -10.16 1.94
CA TYR A 147 -10.66 -10.33 0.59
C TYR A 147 -9.78 -11.56 0.46
N MET A 148 -9.62 -12.37 1.52
CA MET A 148 -8.68 -13.50 1.57
C MET A 148 -7.26 -13.07 1.19
N ALA A 149 -6.88 -11.84 1.54
CA ALA A 149 -5.57 -11.29 1.21
C ALA A 149 -4.45 -12.10 1.86
N PHE A 150 -3.50 -12.53 1.06
CA PHE A 150 -2.31 -13.27 1.47
C PHE A 150 -1.02 -12.46 1.29
N GLY A 151 -1.14 -11.22 0.83
CA GLY A 151 -0.05 -10.30 0.58
C GLY A 151 -0.53 -8.98 -0.03
N VAL A 152 0.42 -8.14 -0.43
CA VAL A 152 0.16 -6.82 -1.01
C VAL A 152 1.01 -6.57 -2.26
N PRO A 153 0.52 -5.72 -3.19
CA PRO A 153 -0.68 -4.90 -3.10
C PRO A 153 -1.96 -5.73 -3.17
N THR A 154 -2.98 -5.33 -2.44
CA THR A 154 -4.35 -5.82 -2.60
C THR A 154 -5.27 -4.63 -2.77
N ILE A 155 -6.04 -4.64 -3.87
CA ILE A 155 -6.99 -3.57 -4.22
C ILE A 155 -8.40 -4.13 -4.15
N ALA A 156 -9.29 -3.40 -3.49
CA ALA A 156 -10.71 -3.72 -3.42
C ALA A 156 -11.57 -2.48 -3.65
N ILE A 157 -12.70 -2.61 -4.35
CA ILE A 157 -13.69 -1.54 -4.42
C ILE A 157 -14.32 -1.36 -3.05
N GLU A 158 -14.44 -0.13 -2.59
CA GLU A 158 -15.07 0.18 -1.30
C GLU A 158 -16.49 -0.37 -1.24
N GLY A 159 -16.84 -0.98 -0.10
CA GLY A 159 -18.15 -1.64 0.05
C GLY A 159 -18.25 -3.04 -0.57
N SER A 160 -17.36 -3.44 -1.47
CA SER A 160 -17.31 -4.78 -2.06
C SER A 160 -16.69 -5.81 -1.11
N ASN A 161 -16.98 -7.09 -1.32
CA ASN A 161 -16.28 -8.22 -0.70
C ASN A 161 -15.25 -8.85 -1.65
N VAL A 162 -14.99 -8.21 -2.80
CA VAL A 162 -14.02 -8.67 -3.79
C VAL A 162 -12.79 -7.79 -3.73
N GLY A 163 -11.62 -8.41 -3.63
CA GLY A 163 -10.34 -7.76 -3.73
C GLY A 163 -9.38 -8.63 -4.53
N PHE A 164 -8.53 -7.99 -5.34
CA PHE A 164 -7.48 -8.68 -6.09
C PHE A 164 -6.11 -8.40 -5.51
N TYR A 165 -5.29 -9.43 -5.44
CA TYR A 165 -3.85 -9.29 -5.24
C TYR A 165 -3.23 -8.78 -6.56
N GLY A 166 -2.67 -7.60 -6.52
CA GLY A 166 -2.13 -6.94 -7.71
C GLY A 166 -2.96 -5.71 -8.15
N PRO A 167 -2.72 -5.24 -9.40
CA PRO A 167 -1.78 -5.76 -10.38
C PRO A 167 -0.32 -5.68 -9.94
N ILE A 168 0.49 -6.68 -10.28
CA ILE A 168 1.93 -6.66 -10.05
C ILE A 168 2.60 -6.14 -11.31
N ILE A 169 3.19 -4.95 -11.23
CA ILE A 169 3.79 -4.24 -12.37
C ILE A 169 5.30 -4.08 -12.18
N HIS A 170 6.03 -4.09 -13.28
CA HIS A 170 7.48 -3.85 -13.28
C HIS A 170 7.81 -2.38 -13.56
N THR A 171 7.30 -1.86 -14.66
CA THR A 171 7.43 -0.45 -15.03
C THR A 171 6.13 0.26 -14.70
N VAL A 172 6.22 1.41 -14.04
CA VAL A 172 5.04 2.21 -13.69
C VAL A 172 4.55 2.91 -14.96
N PRO A 173 3.35 2.57 -15.48
CA PRO A 173 2.79 3.28 -16.62
C PRO A 173 2.38 4.69 -16.21
N ARG A 174 2.40 5.63 -17.16
CA ARG A 174 2.10 7.04 -16.92
C ARG A 174 1.01 7.56 -17.85
N GLY A 175 0.37 8.65 -17.45
CA GLY A 175 -0.66 9.30 -18.26
C GLY A 175 -1.77 8.34 -18.69
N GLU A 176 -2.14 8.35 -19.98
CA GLU A 176 -3.24 7.54 -20.49
C GLU A 176 -2.99 6.03 -20.37
N GLU A 177 -1.76 5.55 -20.49
CA GLU A 177 -1.42 4.13 -20.26
C GLU A 177 -1.74 3.69 -18.83
N ALA A 178 -1.54 4.58 -17.84
CA ALA A 178 -1.95 4.33 -16.47
C ALA A 178 -3.46 4.23 -16.32
N GLY A 179 -4.21 5.08 -17.07
CA GLY A 179 -5.66 5.05 -17.13
C GLY A 179 -6.19 3.78 -17.78
N GLU A 180 -5.65 3.35 -18.89
CA GLU A 180 -6.04 2.09 -19.56
C GLU A 180 -5.83 0.87 -18.66
N MET A 181 -4.71 0.82 -17.93
CA MET A 181 -4.46 -0.25 -16.94
C MET A 181 -5.46 -0.17 -15.79
N TRP A 182 -5.87 1.01 -15.37
CA TRP A 182 -6.91 1.17 -14.37
C TRP A 182 -8.26 0.66 -14.88
N ASP A 183 -8.66 1.02 -16.08
CA ASP A 183 -9.92 0.59 -16.69
C ASP A 183 -10.00 -0.94 -16.75
N PHE A 184 -8.91 -1.60 -17.13
CA PHE A 184 -8.79 -3.07 -17.09
C PHE A 184 -8.91 -3.62 -15.67
N THR A 185 -8.22 -3.00 -14.70
CA THR A 185 -8.23 -3.46 -13.29
C THR A 185 -9.62 -3.31 -12.69
N LEU A 186 -10.30 -2.19 -12.94
CA LEU A 186 -11.66 -1.94 -12.49
C LEU A 186 -12.63 -2.95 -13.11
N TRP A 187 -12.51 -3.18 -14.43
CA TRP A 187 -13.30 -4.20 -15.11
C TRP A 187 -13.09 -5.57 -14.47
N ALA A 188 -11.85 -5.96 -14.21
CA ALA A 188 -11.52 -7.25 -13.60
C ALA A 188 -12.14 -7.39 -12.19
N LEU A 189 -12.05 -6.35 -11.35
CA LEU A 189 -12.64 -6.32 -10.01
C LEU A 189 -14.18 -6.48 -10.02
N GLN A 190 -14.83 -6.11 -11.12
CA GLN A 190 -16.28 -6.21 -11.28
C GLN A 190 -16.73 -7.57 -11.87
N GLN A 191 -15.79 -8.44 -12.28
CA GLN A 191 -16.16 -9.72 -12.89
C GLN A 191 -16.39 -10.81 -11.83
N PRO A 192 -17.61 -11.37 -11.70
CA PRO A 192 -17.91 -12.34 -10.64
C PRO A 192 -17.21 -13.70 -10.84
N ASN A 193 -16.73 -13.98 -12.06
CA ASN A 193 -16.13 -15.27 -12.45
C ASN A 193 -14.63 -15.15 -12.75
N LEU A 194 -14.00 -14.02 -12.50
CA LEU A 194 -12.56 -13.82 -12.67
C LEU A 194 -11.87 -13.85 -11.32
N PHE A 195 -11.02 -14.84 -11.09
CA PHE A 195 -10.35 -15.05 -9.81
C PHE A 195 -8.85 -14.72 -9.86
N GLU A 196 -8.17 -15.04 -10.95
CA GLU A 196 -6.72 -14.83 -11.07
C GLU A 196 -6.28 -14.65 -12.52
N LEU A 197 -5.33 -13.70 -12.74
CA LEU A 197 -4.52 -13.62 -13.95
C LEU A 197 -3.06 -13.55 -13.53
N LYS A 198 -2.24 -14.50 -14.00
CA LYS A 198 -0.83 -14.60 -13.61
C LYS A 198 0.05 -14.90 -14.82
N ARG A 199 1.21 -14.26 -14.88
CA ARG A 199 2.29 -14.61 -15.82
C ARG A 199 3.63 -14.74 -15.10
N ASP A 200 4.58 -15.46 -15.70
CA ASP A 200 5.93 -15.64 -15.15
C ASP A 200 6.70 -14.31 -15.06
N ARG A 201 7.44 -14.14 -13.99
CA ARG A 201 8.26 -12.96 -13.68
C ARG A 201 9.76 -13.26 -13.59
N LYS A 202 10.19 -14.47 -13.94
CA LYS A 202 11.58 -14.93 -13.74
C LYS A 202 12.61 -14.15 -14.56
N GLN A 203 12.20 -13.53 -15.67
CA GLN A 203 13.10 -12.79 -16.56
C GLN A 203 13.18 -11.29 -16.26
N VAL A 204 12.58 -10.84 -15.16
CA VAL A 204 12.50 -9.41 -14.83
C VAL A 204 13.51 -9.06 -13.73
N THR A 205 14.40 -8.11 -14.01
CA THR A 205 15.30 -7.54 -13.02
C THR A 205 14.60 -6.37 -12.31
N TRP A 206 14.38 -6.51 -11.02
CA TRP A 206 13.72 -5.52 -10.18
C TRP A 206 14.76 -4.50 -9.68
N GLY A 207 14.78 -3.32 -10.28
CA GLY A 207 15.60 -2.20 -9.84
C GLY A 207 14.87 -1.22 -8.92
N PRO A 208 15.58 -0.20 -8.39
CA PRO A 208 14.96 0.86 -7.60
C PRO A 208 13.95 1.65 -8.46
N VAL A 209 12.89 2.17 -7.81
CA VAL A 209 11.90 3.04 -8.43
C VAL A 209 11.51 4.12 -7.43
N ALA A 210 11.72 5.36 -7.82
CA ALA A 210 11.24 6.56 -7.14
C ALA A 210 10.03 7.14 -7.89
N GLU A 211 9.32 8.04 -7.21
CA GLU A 211 8.28 8.87 -7.81
C GLU A 211 8.82 9.75 -8.93
#